data_1a7f38721a7a71d65ef661a994141688
#
_entry.id   1a7f38721a7a71d65ef661a994141688
#
_cell.length_a   1.000
_cell.length_b   1.000
_cell.length_c   1.000
_cell.angle_alpha   90.00
_cell.angle_beta   90.00
_cell.angle_gamma   90.00
#
_symmetry.space_group_name_H-M   'P 1'
#
loop_
_entity.id
_entity.type
_entity.pdbx_description
1 polymer ?
#
loop_
_entity_poly.entity_id
_entity_poly.type
_entity_poly.pdbx_seq_one_letter_code
_entity_poly.pdbx_strand_id
1 'polypeptide(L)'
;MSPEFSYVGSELDLFSAATNWKGYFRDQIAPYLGKDVLEVGAGLGGTTRVLCRGSERRWTCLEPDPALAARLEAEIRSASLPGCCETRLGTIEGLDERETFDTVLYIDVLEHIEDDRGEVARAARRLRPGGHLIALSPAHQWLFTPFDAAIGHYRRYSRRGFGALASADLEEVRLVYLDSIGLFASLTNKLILKSAMPKPSQIAFWDRVLVRMSKVVDPVLGHSAGKSVLAVWRKPLTTT
;
A
#
# COMPACT_ATOMS: atom_id res chain seq x y z
N MET A 1 -12.61 25.80 5.67
CA MET A 1 -12.40 24.66 6.58
C MET A 1 -12.51 23.43 5.70
N SER A 2 -11.39 22.75 5.42
CA SER A 2 -11.43 21.44 4.78
C SER A 2 -12.22 20.48 5.67
N PRO A 3 -13.05 19.56 5.13
CA PRO A 3 -13.70 18.56 5.96
C PRO A 3 -12.62 17.82 6.77
N GLU A 4 -12.84 17.70 8.07
CA GLU A 4 -11.96 16.96 8.96
C GLU A 4 -11.97 15.50 8.52
N PHE A 5 -10.87 15.04 7.92
CA PHE A 5 -10.76 13.65 7.49
C PHE A 5 -10.70 12.77 8.74
N SER A 6 -11.58 11.78 8.83
CA SER A 6 -11.56 10.80 9.90
C SER A 6 -11.59 9.40 9.31
N TYR A 7 -10.61 8.60 9.66
CA TYR A 7 -10.54 7.22 9.22
C TYR A 7 -11.61 6.36 9.90
N VAL A 8 -12.39 5.65 9.11
CA VAL A 8 -13.58 4.91 9.60
C VAL A 8 -13.24 3.48 10.01
N GLY A 9 -12.09 2.94 9.57
CA GLY A 9 -11.71 1.54 9.76
C GLY A 9 -11.07 1.24 11.12
N SER A 10 -11.29 0.04 11.64
CA SER A 10 -10.62 -0.50 12.85
C SER A 10 -9.59 -1.58 12.51
N GLU A 11 -9.40 -1.88 11.23
CA GLU A 11 -8.54 -2.96 10.74
C GLU A 11 -7.05 -2.64 10.84
N LEU A 12 -6.65 -1.36 10.94
CA LEU A 12 -5.24 -0.97 11.02
C LEU A 12 -4.52 -1.64 12.19
N ASP A 13 -5.14 -1.64 13.39
CA ASP A 13 -4.59 -2.34 14.54
C ASP A 13 -4.57 -3.85 14.31
N LEU A 14 -5.60 -4.41 13.68
CA LEU A 14 -5.74 -5.83 13.39
C LEU A 14 -4.66 -6.33 12.43
N PHE A 15 -4.38 -5.58 11.34
CA PHE A 15 -3.37 -5.92 10.34
C PHE A 15 -1.97 -5.40 10.69
N SER A 16 -1.80 -4.62 11.75
CA SER A 16 -0.48 -4.12 12.19
C SER A 16 0.49 -5.28 12.44
N ALA A 17 0.01 -6.39 13.01
CA ALA A 17 0.78 -7.59 13.33
C ALA A 17 1.12 -8.49 12.13
N ALA A 18 0.60 -8.23 10.92
CA ALA A 18 0.85 -9.05 9.72
C ALA A 18 2.25 -8.78 9.12
N THR A 19 3.28 -9.14 9.86
CA THR A 19 4.68 -8.82 9.51
C THR A 19 5.24 -9.70 8.40
N ASN A 20 4.78 -10.96 8.26
CA ASN A 20 5.21 -11.83 7.16
C ASN A 20 4.67 -11.31 5.81
N TRP A 21 3.42 -10.81 5.79
CA TRP A 21 2.83 -10.18 4.61
C TRP A 21 3.61 -8.93 4.19
N LYS A 22 3.84 -8.03 5.15
CA LYS A 22 4.63 -6.82 4.89
C LYS A 22 6.06 -7.13 4.43
N GLY A 23 6.70 -8.11 5.05
CA GLY A 23 8.00 -8.61 4.60
C GLY A 23 7.95 -9.21 3.19
N TYR A 24 6.86 -9.92 2.84
CA TYR A 24 6.72 -10.50 1.52
C TYR A 24 6.63 -9.44 0.41
N PHE A 25 5.70 -8.50 0.50
CA PHE A 25 5.61 -7.47 -0.54
C PHE A 25 6.81 -6.52 -0.52
N ARG A 26 7.42 -6.29 0.66
CA ARG A 26 8.68 -5.55 0.73
C ARG A 26 9.77 -6.19 -0.13
N ASP A 27 9.96 -7.52 -0.05
CA ASP A 27 10.94 -8.23 -0.87
C ASP A 27 10.67 -8.02 -2.38
N GLN A 28 9.40 -7.84 -2.77
CA GLN A 28 9.00 -7.58 -4.15
C GLN A 28 9.29 -6.15 -4.63
N ILE A 29 9.28 -5.16 -3.71
CA ILE A 29 9.44 -3.74 -4.04
C ILE A 29 10.81 -3.16 -3.67
N ALA A 30 11.59 -3.86 -2.86
CA ALA A 30 12.90 -3.39 -2.38
C ALA A 30 13.84 -2.84 -3.47
N PRO A 31 13.92 -3.43 -4.68
CA PRO A 31 14.77 -2.91 -5.75
C PRO A 31 14.36 -1.52 -6.29
N TYR A 32 13.14 -1.08 -5.99
CA TYR A 32 12.55 0.15 -6.51
C TYR A 32 12.45 1.26 -5.45
N LEU A 33 12.88 0.97 -4.21
CA LEU A 33 12.94 1.96 -3.14
C LEU A 33 14.18 2.83 -3.29
N GLY A 34 13.99 4.14 -3.40
CA GLY A 34 15.06 5.13 -3.46
C GLY A 34 15.44 5.68 -2.08
N LYS A 35 16.13 6.81 -2.07
CA LYS A 35 16.61 7.46 -0.84
C LYS A 35 15.62 8.45 -0.24
N ASP A 36 14.81 9.11 -1.07
CA ASP A 36 13.73 10.00 -0.65
C ASP A 36 12.41 9.30 -0.95
N VAL A 37 11.71 8.86 0.07
CA VAL A 37 10.46 8.10 -0.04
C VAL A 37 9.29 8.90 0.51
N LEU A 38 8.19 8.95 -0.24
CA LEU A 38 6.89 9.41 0.21
C LEU A 38 5.96 8.20 0.37
N GLU A 39 5.53 7.91 1.58
CA GLU A 39 4.48 6.92 1.87
C GLU A 39 3.17 7.66 2.11
N VAL A 40 2.20 7.49 1.20
CA VAL A 40 0.87 8.12 1.27
C VAL A 40 -0.08 7.18 2.00
N GLY A 41 -0.83 7.73 2.97
CA GLY A 41 -1.72 6.95 3.83
C GLY A 41 -0.94 6.04 4.80
N ALA A 42 0.08 6.59 5.48
CA ALA A 42 0.98 5.82 6.34
C ALA A 42 0.30 5.20 7.57
N GLY A 43 -0.89 5.67 7.95
CA GLY A 43 -1.70 5.17 9.04
C GLY A 43 -0.93 5.18 10.37
N LEU A 44 -0.82 4.00 10.99
CA LEU A 44 -0.08 3.80 12.25
C LEU A 44 1.41 3.49 12.05
N GLY A 45 1.96 3.64 10.85
CA GLY A 45 3.36 3.32 10.55
C GLY A 45 3.68 1.82 10.53
N GLY A 46 2.66 0.97 10.47
CA GLY A 46 2.84 -0.48 10.46
C GLY A 46 3.57 -0.98 9.20
N THR A 47 3.38 -0.31 8.08
CA THR A 47 4.09 -0.56 6.83
C THR A 47 5.47 0.09 6.85
N THR A 48 5.56 1.35 7.27
CA THR A 48 6.81 2.10 7.46
C THR A 48 7.84 1.30 8.26
N ARG A 49 7.44 0.70 9.38
CA ARG A 49 8.30 -0.12 10.27
C ARG A 49 8.98 -1.28 9.55
N VAL A 50 8.33 -1.85 8.54
CA VAL A 50 8.88 -2.98 7.79
C VAL A 50 9.65 -2.53 6.56
N LEU A 51 9.19 -1.47 5.88
CA LEU A 51 9.79 -1.01 4.63
C LEU A 51 11.03 -0.14 4.85
N CYS A 52 10.95 0.86 5.74
CA CYS A 52 12.05 1.76 6.05
C CYS A 52 13.14 1.02 6.84
N ARG A 53 14.36 1.04 6.34
CA ARG A 53 15.53 0.38 6.96
C ARG A 53 16.45 1.35 7.71
N GLY A 54 16.17 2.66 7.65
CA GLY A 54 17.04 3.68 8.20
C GLY A 54 18.25 3.99 7.32
N SER A 55 18.33 3.39 6.13
CA SER A 55 19.37 3.68 5.11
C SER A 55 18.91 4.74 4.11
N GLU A 56 17.65 5.07 4.13
CA GLU A 56 17.01 6.13 3.37
C GLU A 56 17.48 7.49 3.92
N ARG A 57 17.53 8.50 3.05
CA ARG A 57 17.85 9.87 3.46
C ARG A 57 16.66 10.51 4.15
N ARG A 58 15.45 10.25 3.64
CA ARG A 58 14.20 10.77 4.16
C ARG A 58 13.06 9.80 3.82
N TRP A 59 12.22 9.55 4.82
CA TRP A 59 10.98 8.80 4.67
C TRP A 59 9.82 9.65 5.19
N THR A 60 9.08 10.27 4.28
CA THR A 60 7.93 11.12 4.61
C THR A 60 6.67 10.26 4.68
N CYS A 61 6.09 10.16 5.87
CA CYS A 61 4.82 9.50 6.15
C CYS A 61 3.70 10.54 6.04
N LEU A 62 2.96 10.53 4.94
CA LEU A 62 1.84 11.44 4.70
C LEU A 62 0.54 10.79 5.15
N GLU A 63 -0.18 11.42 6.09
CA GLU A 63 -1.40 10.87 6.68
C GLU A 63 -2.48 11.96 6.78
N PRO A 64 -3.67 11.77 6.18
CA PRO A 64 -4.71 12.79 6.23
C PRO A 64 -5.51 12.82 7.55
N ASP A 65 -5.55 11.71 8.32
CA ASP A 65 -6.24 11.68 9.62
C ASP A 65 -5.37 12.28 10.71
N PRO A 66 -5.82 13.36 11.40
CA PRO A 66 -5.03 14.01 12.44
C PRO A 66 -4.70 13.10 13.64
N ALA A 67 -5.62 12.20 14.00
CA ALA A 67 -5.43 11.30 15.14
C ALA A 67 -4.39 10.21 14.79
N LEU A 68 -4.42 9.67 13.58
CA LEU A 68 -3.41 8.71 13.10
C LEU A 68 -2.06 9.40 12.93
N ALA A 69 -2.01 10.59 12.35
CA ALA A 69 -0.78 11.37 12.20
C ALA A 69 -0.12 11.66 13.56
N ALA A 70 -0.91 12.03 14.59
CA ALA A 70 -0.39 12.27 15.93
C ALA A 70 0.18 10.99 16.58
N ARG A 71 -0.49 9.84 16.39
CA ARG A 71 0.02 8.54 16.85
C ARG A 71 1.33 8.16 16.13
N LEU A 72 1.38 8.34 14.82
CA LEU A 72 2.57 8.08 14.01
C LEU A 72 3.76 8.95 14.43
N GLU A 73 3.51 10.24 14.71
CA GLU A 73 4.52 11.14 15.22
C GLU A 73 5.05 10.72 16.61
N ALA A 74 4.18 10.19 17.47
CA ALA A 74 4.59 9.64 18.76
C ALA A 74 5.49 8.39 18.58
N GLU A 75 5.19 7.51 17.63
CA GLU A 75 6.03 6.35 17.29
C GLU A 75 7.43 6.78 16.78
N ILE A 76 7.51 7.85 15.97
CA ILE A 76 8.79 8.40 15.52
C ILE A 76 9.57 8.99 16.70
N ARG A 77 8.92 9.79 17.55
CA ARG A 77 9.57 10.38 18.72
C ARG A 77 10.07 9.35 19.74
N SER A 78 9.39 8.23 19.88
CA SER A 78 9.80 7.11 20.75
C SER A 78 10.90 6.25 20.17
N ALA A 79 11.42 6.58 18.98
CA ALA A 79 12.38 5.79 18.21
C ALA A 79 11.90 4.37 17.86
N SER A 80 10.58 4.16 17.82
CA SER A 80 9.96 2.91 17.32
C SER A 80 10.04 2.78 15.79
N LEU A 81 10.30 3.91 15.11
CA LEU A 81 10.59 3.99 13.68
C LEU A 81 11.99 4.57 13.44
N PRO A 82 12.62 4.30 12.29
CA PRO A 82 13.94 4.85 11.95
C PRO A 82 13.96 6.38 11.99
N GLY A 83 15.08 6.95 12.40
CA GLY A 83 15.24 8.40 12.58
C GLY A 83 15.19 9.23 11.28
N CYS A 84 15.15 8.60 10.11
CA CYS A 84 14.91 9.27 8.83
C CYS A 84 13.42 9.46 8.51
N CYS A 85 12.51 8.93 9.35
CA CYS A 85 11.07 9.10 9.21
C CYS A 85 10.60 10.44 9.73
N GLU A 86 9.69 11.07 9.01
CA GLU A 86 8.96 12.27 9.41
C GLU A 86 7.47 12.10 9.12
N THR A 87 6.61 12.68 9.96
CA THR A 87 5.15 12.69 9.72
C THR A 87 4.74 14.02 9.11
N ARG A 88 3.82 13.96 8.14
CA ARG A 88 3.09 15.11 7.61
C ARG A 88 1.60 14.85 7.62
N LEU A 89 0.86 15.75 8.20
CA LEU A 89 -0.59 15.78 8.13
C LEU A 89 -1.04 16.35 6.79
N GLY A 90 -1.86 15.60 6.06
CA GLY A 90 -2.46 16.07 4.81
C GLY A 90 -2.50 15.01 3.71
N THR A 91 -2.83 15.45 2.51
CA THR A 91 -2.91 14.67 1.27
C THR A 91 -1.82 15.09 0.29
N ILE A 92 -1.63 14.31 -0.78
CA ILE A 92 -0.62 14.62 -1.80
C ILE A 92 -0.85 15.98 -2.50
N GLU A 93 -2.10 16.44 -2.53
CA GLU A 93 -2.46 17.76 -3.09
C GLU A 93 -1.88 18.92 -2.25
N GLY A 94 -1.77 18.71 -0.93
CA GLY A 94 -1.25 19.72 0.00
C GLY A 94 0.27 19.85 0.02
N LEU A 95 1.01 18.99 -0.68
CA LEU A 95 2.46 19.08 -0.75
C LEU A 95 2.90 20.20 -1.71
N ASP A 96 4.02 20.86 -1.40
CA ASP A 96 4.63 21.83 -2.30
C ASP A 96 4.91 21.19 -3.67
N GLU A 97 4.55 21.88 -4.76
CA GLU A 97 4.73 21.37 -6.12
C GLU A 97 6.19 21.08 -6.49
N ARG A 98 7.13 21.74 -5.84
CA ARG A 98 8.58 21.55 -6.03
C ARG A 98 9.12 20.34 -5.29
N GLU A 99 8.35 19.79 -4.35
CA GLU A 99 8.77 18.65 -3.55
C GLU A 99 8.64 17.36 -4.38
N THR A 100 9.77 16.69 -4.58
CA THR A 100 9.88 15.48 -5.38
C THR A 100 10.61 14.37 -4.65
N PHE A 101 10.29 13.13 -5.00
CA PHE A 101 10.76 11.93 -4.34
C PHE A 101 11.35 10.94 -5.34
N ASP A 102 12.20 10.06 -4.86
CA ASP A 102 12.70 8.93 -5.65
C ASP A 102 11.64 7.82 -5.73
N THR A 103 10.83 7.70 -4.67
CA THR A 103 9.74 6.71 -4.60
C THR A 103 8.50 7.31 -3.94
N VAL A 104 7.33 7.03 -4.51
CA VAL A 104 6.02 7.29 -3.91
C VAL A 104 5.32 5.95 -3.70
N LEU A 105 4.80 5.71 -2.49
CA LEU A 105 4.17 4.47 -2.07
C LEU A 105 2.69 4.66 -1.76
N TYR A 106 1.84 3.75 -2.27
CA TYR A 106 0.45 3.58 -1.89
C TYR A 106 0.23 2.11 -1.53
N ILE A 107 0.19 1.79 -0.25
CA ILE A 107 0.00 0.42 0.23
C ILE A 107 -1.35 0.30 0.92
N ASP A 108 -2.30 -0.35 0.26
CA ASP A 108 -3.69 -0.49 0.67
C ASP A 108 -4.35 0.89 0.92
N VAL A 109 -4.25 1.79 -0.08
CA VAL A 109 -4.74 3.18 -0.02
C VAL A 109 -5.59 3.56 -1.23
N LEU A 110 -5.20 3.17 -2.47
CA LEU A 110 -5.90 3.62 -3.68
C LEU A 110 -7.35 3.15 -3.75
N GLU A 111 -7.67 2.03 -3.12
CA GLU A 111 -9.04 1.53 -2.99
C GLU A 111 -9.97 2.43 -2.16
N HIS A 112 -9.39 3.29 -1.30
CA HIS A 112 -10.10 4.28 -0.50
C HIS A 112 -10.28 5.63 -1.20
N ILE A 113 -9.69 5.80 -2.40
CA ILE A 113 -9.73 7.05 -3.14
C ILE A 113 -10.71 6.92 -4.31
N GLU A 114 -11.73 7.78 -4.35
CA GLU A 114 -12.73 7.74 -5.40
C GLU A 114 -12.14 8.07 -6.77
N ASP A 115 -11.36 9.17 -6.87
CA ASP A 115 -10.58 9.57 -8.05
C ASP A 115 -9.15 8.99 -8.00
N ASP A 116 -9.04 7.67 -8.06
CA ASP A 116 -7.76 6.95 -8.01
C ASP A 116 -6.84 7.28 -9.21
N ARG A 117 -7.40 7.57 -10.39
CA ARG A 117 -6.63 7.99 -11.57
C ARG A 117 -6.02 9.37 -11.39
N GLY A 118 -6.80 10.33 -10.88
CA GLY A 118 -6.29 11.64 -10.55
C GLY A 118 -5.20 11.60 -9.50
N GLU A 119 -5.36 10.71 -8.50
CA GLU A 119 -4.36 10.50 -7.45
C GLU A 119 -3.05 9.95 -8.00
N VAL A 120 -3.10 8.92 -8.85
CA VAL A 120 -1.91 8.39 -9.53
C VAL A 120 -1.22 9.44 -10.40
N ALA A 121 -2.00 10.27 -11.09
CA ALA A 121 -1.44 11.39 -11.89
C ALA A 121 -0.79 12.46 -11.01
N ARG A 122 -1.35 12.77 -9.83
CA ARG A 122 -0.74 13.65 -8.82
C ARG A 122 0.57 13.07 -8.30
N ALA A 123 0.57 11.77 -7.98
CA ALA A 123 1.76 11.05 -7.52
C ALA A 123 2.88 11.04 -8.58
N ALA A 124 2.56 10.84 -9.85
CA ALA A 124 3.53 10.86 -10.95
C ALA A 124 4.26 12.21 -11.06
N ARG A 125 3.56 13.32 -10.79
CA ARG A 125 4.19 14.66 -10.77
C ARG A 125 5.20 14.82 -9.64
N ARG A 126 5.01 14.10 -8.51
CA ARG A 126 5.92 14.12 -7.35
C ARG A 126 7.16 13.25 -7.52
N LEU A 127 7.24 12.46 -8.59
CA LEU A 127 8.42 11.66 -8.87
C LEU A 127 9.52 12.46 -9.55
N ARG A 128 10.75 12.22 -9.15
CA ARG A 128 11.94 12.61 -9.94
C ARG A 128 12.01 11.77 -11.22
N PRO A 129 12.65 12.25 -12.29
CA PRO A 129 12.99 11.41 -13.43
C PRO A 129 13.73 10.14 -12.98
N GLY A 130 13.29 8.98 -13.46
CA GLY A 130 13.80 7.66 -13.02
C GLY A 130 13.21 7.13 -11.72
N GLY A 131 12.42 7.93 -10.99
CA GLY A 131 11.75 7.53 -9.75
C GLY A 131 10.59 6.56 -9.98
N HIS A 132 10.16 5.90 -8.90
CA HIS A 132 9.15 4.84 -8.96
C HIS A 132 7.88 5.19 -8.17
N LEU A 133 6.72 4.97 -8.77
CA LEU A 133 5.45 4.87 -8.09
C LEU A 133 5.14 3.40 -7.84
N ILE A 134 4.90 3.05 -6.58
CA ILE A 134 4.60 1.68 -6.16
C ILE A 134 3.23 1.68 -5.50
N ALA A 135 2.34 0.83 -5.98
CA ALA A 135 1.01 0.68 -5.42
C ALA A 135 0.68 -0.80 -5.19
N LEU A 136 0.10 -1.09 -4.02
CA LEU A 136 -0.43 -2.40 -3.66
C LEU A 136 -1.87 -2.19 -3.18
N SER A 137 -2.80 -3.01 -3.68
CA SER A 137 -4.23 -2.92 -3.31
C SER A 137 -4.90 -4.29 -3.36
N PRO A 138 -6.05 -4.48 -2.68
CA PRO A 138 -6.84 -5.70 -2.76
C PRO A 138 -7.28 -6.00 -4.20
N ALA A 139 -7.11 -7.25 -4.61
CA ALA A 139 -7.47 -7.70 -5.93
C ALA A 139 -8.88 -8.30 -5.99
N HIS A 140 -9.41 -8.34 -7.24
CA HIS A 140 -10.63 -9.02 -7.64
C HIS A 140 -11.92 -8.41 -7.08
N GLN A 141 -12.61 -7.59 -7.89
CA GLN A 141 -13.89 -6.98 -7.55
C GLN A 141 -14.95 -8.02 -7.10
N TRP A 142 -14.90 -9.23 -7.61
CA TRP A 142 -15.80 -10.31 -7.19
C TRP A 142 -15.54 -10.81 -5.75
N LEU A 143 -14.40 -10.46 -5.12
CA LEU A 143 -14.13 -10.68 -3.70
C LEU A 143 -14.60 -9.53 -2.81
N PHE A 144 -15.11 -8.44 -3.37
CA PHE A 144 -15.63 -7.32 -2.60
C PHE A 144 -16.74 -7.78 -1.63
N THR A 145 -16.65 -7.38 -0.37
CA THR A 145 -17.52 -7.82 0.72
C THR A 145 -18.08 -6.62 1.48
N PRO A 146 -19.10 -6.81 2.34
CA PRO A 146 -19.55 -5.77 3.27
C PRO A 146 -18.43 -5.22 4.18
N PHE A 147 -17.40 -6.00 4.46
CA PHE A 147 -16.22 -5.54 5.19
C PHE A 147 -15.47 -4.46 4.42
N ASP A 148 -15.22 -4.66 3.12
CA ASP A 148 -14.57 -3.64 2.28
C ASP A 148 -15.35 -2.32 2.30
N ALA A 149 -16.68 -2.40 2.16
CA ALA A 149 -17.54 -1.21 2.22
C ALA A 149 -17.50 -0.53 3.59
N ALA A 150 -17.48 -1.32 4.67
CA ALA A 150 -17.47 -0.80 6.05
C ALA A 150 -16.17 -0.06 6.41
N ILE A 151 -15.05 -0.42 5.78
CA ILE A 151 -13.76 0.26 5.96
C ILE A 151 -13.49 1.34 4.90
N GLY A 152 -14.49 1.65 4.05
CA GLY A 152 -14.43 2.75 3.10
C GLY A 152 -13.77 2.42 1.76
N HIS A 153 -13.69 1.14 1.37
CA HIS A 153 -13.24 0.80 0.03
C HIS A 153 -14.31 1.14 -1.01
N TYR A 154 -13.92 1.82 -2.06
CA TYR A 154 -14.74 2.00 -3.26
C TYR A 154 -14.71 0.77 -4.16
N ARG A 155 -13.54 0.06 -4.21
CA ARG A 155 -13.31 -1.01 -5.18
C ARG A 155 -12.19 -1.96 -4.78
N ARG A 156 -12.12 -3.08 -5.51
CA ARG A 156 -10.94 -3.93 -5.62
C ARG A 156 -10.53 -3.99 -7.08
N TYR A 157 -9.28 -4.27 -7.36
CA TYR A 157 -8.71 -4.13 -8.70
C TYR A 157 -8.49 -5.47 -9.40
N SER A 158 -8.73 -5.50 -10.71
CA SER A 158 -8.10 -6.50 -11.58
C SER A 158 -6.71 -6.02 -11.97
N ARG A 159 -5.81 -6.92 -12.35
CA ARG A 159 -4.48 -6.56 -12.84
C ARG A 159 -4.55 -5.56 -14.00
N ARG A 160 -5.42 -5.83 -14.99
CA ARG A 160 -5.63 -4.91 -16.11
C ARG A 160 -6.15 -3.54 -15.68
N GLY A 161 -7.13 -3.51 -14.77
CA GLY A 161 -7.71 -2.26 -14.27
C GLY A 161 -6.68 -1.45 -13.46
N PHE A 162 -5.85 -2.14 -12.67
CA PHE A 162 -4.81 -1.50 -11.87
C PHE A 162 -3.70 -0.93 -12.75
N GLY A 163 -3.21 -1.71 -13.74
CA GLY A 163 -2.25 -1.22 -14.73
C GLY A 163 -2.76 -0.01 -15.52
N ALA A 164 -4.06 0.06 -15.80
CA ALA A 164 -4.68 1.18 -16.50
C ALA A 164 -4.83 2.48 -15.67
N LEU A 165 -4.42 2.50 -14.39
CA LEU A 165 -4.29 3.71 -13.58
C LEU A 165 -3.06 4.53 -13.96
N ALA A 166 -2.04 3.91 -14.58
CA ALA A 166 -0.84 4.61 -15.02
C ALA A 166 -1.20 5.81 -15.89
N SER A 167 -0.68 6.99 -15.53
CA SER A 167 -0.72 8.16 -16.40
C SER A 167 0.23 7.97 -17.58
N ALA A 168 0.06 8.77 -18.64
CA ALA A 168 0.93 8.72 -19.82
C ALA A 168 2.41 8.98 -19.50
N ASP A 169 2.69 9.59 -18.35
CA ASP A 169 4.04 9.92 -17.88
C ASP A 169 4.72 8.75 -17.12
N LEU A 170 4.08 7.60 -17.04
CA LEU A 170 4.58 6.45 -16.29
C LEU A 170 4.73 5.21 -17.19
N GLU A 171 5.87 4.54 -17.09
CA GLU A 171 6.12 3.25 -17.72
C GLU A 171 5.87 2.12 -16.72
N GLU A 172 5.13 1.08 -17.13
CA GLU A 172 4.93 -0.10 -16.31
C GLU A 172 6.24 -0.91 -16.23
N VAL A 173 6.76 -1.08 -15.01
CA VAL A 173 7.95 -1.89 -14.72
C VAL A 173 7.55 -3.26 -14.23
N ARG A 174 6.49 -3.33 -13.42
CA ARG A 174 6.01 -4.58 -12.84
C ARG A 174 4.50 -4.49 -12.56
N LEU A 175 3.79 -5.54 -12.90
CA LEU A 175 2.36 -5.66 -12.60
C LEU A 175 2.02 -7.13 -12.33
N VAL A 176 1.81 -7.47 -11.05
CA VAL A 176 1.69 -8.86 -10.59
C VAL A 176 0.61 -9.01 -9.53
N TYR A 177 0.12 -10.24 -9.37
CA TYR A 177 -0.64 -10.62 -8.18
C TYR A 177 0.27 -11.20 -7.11
N LEU A 178 -0.10 -11.02 -5.84
CA LEU A 178 0.56 -11.59 -4.67
C LEU A 178 -0.47 -12.30 -3.77
N ASP A 179 0.01 -13.28 -3.02
CA ASP A 179 -0.75 -14.07 -2.05
C ASP A 179 -1.81 -14.98 -2.71
N SER A 180 -1.33 -15.90 -3.56
CA SER A 180 -2.17 -16.89 -4.24
C SER A 180 -2.89 -17.83 -3.26
N ILE A 181 -2.21 -18.29 -2.20
CA ILE A 181 -2.83 -19.16 -1.18
C ILE A 181 -3.88 -18.41 -0.37
N GLY A 182 -3.62 -17.13 -0.05
CA GLY A 182 -4.61 -16.25 0.58
C GLY A 182 -5.83 -16.01 -0.30
N LEU A 183 -5.68 -16.01 -1.64
CA LEU A 183 -6.80 -15.95 -2.57
C LEU A 183 -7.74 -17.14 -2.39
N PHE A 184 -7.21 -18.37 -2.33
CA PHE A 184 -8.02 -19.58 -2.10
C PHE A 184 -8.73 -19.53 -0.75
N ALA A 185 -8.04 -19.10 0.31
CA ALA A 185 -8.64 -18.93 1.64
C ALA A 185 -9.77 -17.89 1.63
N SER A 186 -9.59 -16.77 0.94
CA SER A 186 -10.61 -15.72 0.79
C SER A 186 -11.83 -16.22 0.01
N LEU A 187 -11.63 -17.01 -1.04
CA LEU A 187 -12.71 -17.65 -1.80
C LEU A 187 -13.51 -18.62 -0.91
N THR A 188 -12.80 -19.46 -0.15
CA THR A 188 -13.43 -20.40 0.79
C THR A 188 -14.27 -19.66 1.84
N ASN A 189 -13.73 -18.59 2.42
CA ASN A 189 -14.46 -17.77 3.37
C ASN A 189 -15.73 -17.15 2.75
N LYS A 190 -15.62 -16.61 1.54
CA LYS A 190 -16.77 -16.01 0.83
C LYS A 190 -17.88 -17.03 0.54
N LEU A 191 -17.52 -18.23 0.11
CA LEU A 191 -18.49 -19.25 -0.33
C LEU A 191 -19.10 -20.02 0.85
N ILE A 192 -18.31 -20.28 1.89
CA ILE A 192 -18.69 -21.22 2.96
C ILE A 192 -18.96 -20.48 4.28
N LEU A 193 -18.02 -19.67 4.76
CA LEU A 193 -18.06 -19.12 6.13
C LEU A 193 -18.85 -17.80 6.21
N LYS A 194 -18.93 -17.01 5.14
CA LYS A 194 -19.64 -15.72 5.05
C LYS A 194 -19.35 -14.76 6.22
N SER A 195 -18.17 -14.88 6.83
CA SER A 195 -17.77 -14.04 7.96
C SER A 195 -17.52 -12.60 7.49
N ALA A 196 -18.20 -11.63 8.09
CA ALA A 196 -18.10 -10.22 7.72
C ALA A 196 -16.80 -9.57 8.25
N MET A 197 -16.33 -9.98 9.43
CA MET A 197 -15.11 -9.45 10.06
C MET A 197 -14.11 -10.57 10.32
N PRO A 198 -12.86 -10.46 9.88
CA PRO A 198 -11.83 -11.44 10.20
C PRO A 198 -11.47 -11.38 11.70
N LYS A 199 -11.32 -12.54 12.31
CA LYS A 199 -10.86 -12.64 13.71
C LYS A 199 -9.33 -12.52 13.78
N PRO A 200 -8.75 -12.02 14.90
CA PRO A 200 -7.30 -11.94 15.08
C PRO A 200 -6.58 -13.27 14.82
N SER A 201 -7.17 -14.40 15.24
CA SER A 201 -6.60 -15.74 14.99
C SER A 201 -6.56 -16.12 13.51
N GLN A 202 -7.53 -15.68 12.71
CA GLN A 202 -7.56 -15.90 11.26
C GLN A 202 -6.48 -15.08 10.55
N ILE A 203 -6.29 -13.82 10.97
CA ILE A 203 -5.20 -12.97 10.47
C ILE A 203 -3.83 -13.58 10.83
N ALA A 204 -3.66 -14.02 12.08
CA ALA A 204 -2.42 -14.64 12.51
C ALA A 204 -2.13 -15.95 11.74
N PHE A 205 -3.13 -16.78 11.48
CA PHE A 205 -3.00 -17.98 10.67
C PHE A 205 -2.64 -17.64 9.22
N TRP A 206 -3.36 -16.68 8.60
CA TRP A 206 -3.05 -16.21 7.27
C TRP A 206 -1.62 -15.70 7.17
N ASP A 207 -1.21 -14.78 8.05
CA ASP A 207 0.12 -14.20 8.01
C ASP A 207 1.24 -15.23 8.21
N ARG A 208 1.09 -16.11 9.24
CA ARG A 208 2.15 -17.05 9.64
C ARG A 208 2.24 -18.28 8.76
N VAL A 209 1.14 -18.71 8.15
CA VAL A 209 1.08 -19.95 7.38
C VAL A 209 0.85 -19.68 5.90
N LEU A 210 -0.29 -19.05 5.53
CA LEU A 210 -0.70 -18.93 4.14
C LEU A 210 0.24 -18.00 3.36
N VAL A 211 0.64 -16.87 3.94
CA VAL A 211 1.61 -15.96 3.31
C VAL A 211 2.96 -16.64 3.07
N ARG A 212 3.44 -17.46 4.02
CA ARG A 212 4.69 -18.21 3.81
C ARG A 212 4.59 -19.22 2.67
N MET A 213 3.45 -19.87 2.54
CA MET A 213 3.17 -20.75 1.40
C MET A 213 3.11 -19.95 0.09
N SER A 214 2.43 -18.80 0.09
CA SER A 214 2.36 -17.91 -1.07
C SER A 214 3.74 -17.45 -1.54
N LYS A 215 4.68 -17.16 -0.63
CA LYS A 215 6.07 -16.80 -0.99
C LYS A 215 6.77 -17.85 -1.86
N VAL A 216 6.40 -19.12 -1.72
CA VAL A 216 6.96 -20.24 -2.48
C VAL A 216 6.13 -20.50 -3.75
N VAL A 217 4.81 -20.43 -3.65
CA VAL A 217 3.89 -20.79 -4.73
C VAL A 217 3.79 -19.68 -5.77
N ASP A 218 3.73 -18.40 -5.36
CA ASP A 218 3.54 -17.28 -6.28
C ASP A 218 4.60 -17.21 -7.39
N PRO A 219 5.93 -17.37 -7.11
CA PRO A 219 6.94 -17.43 -8.16
C PRO A 219 6.74 -18.60 -9.15
N VAL A 220 6.32 -19.76 -8.65
CA VAL A 220 6.03 -20.95 -9.50
C VAL A 220 4.86 -20.67 -10.42
N LEU A 221 3.85 -19.94 -9.95
CA LEU A 221 2.71 -19.49 -10.72
C LEU A 221 3.01 -18.24 -11.60
N GLY A 222 4.25 -17.75 -11.63
CA GLY A 222 4.62 -16.51 -12.31
C GLY A 222 3.81 -15.30 -11.83
N HIS A 223 3.40 -15.30 -10.54
CA HIS A 223 2.58 -14.24 -9.95
C HIS A 223 1.28 -13.94 -10.73
N SER A 224 0.70 -14.96 -11.36
CA SER A 224 -0.50 -14.83 -12.20
C SER A 224 -1.81 -14.79 -11.42
N ALA A 225 -1.80 -15.18 -10.15
CA ALA A 225 -2.95 -15.21 -9.26
C ALA A 225 -2.55 -14.75 -7.86
N GLY A 226 -3.47 -14.09 -7.15
CA GLY A 226 -3.26 -13.65 -5.77
C GLY A 226 -4.37 -12.73 -5.29
N LYS A 227 -4.50 -12.56 -3.98
CA LYS A 227 -5.58 -11.73 -3.41
C LYS A 227 -5.25 -10.24 -3.39
N SER A 228 -4.00 -9.85 -3.67
CA SER A 228 -3.57 -8.46 -3.82
C SER A 228 -2.90 -8.26 -5.16
N VAL A 229 -2.99 -7.05 -5.71
CA VAL A 229 -2.31 -6.64 -6.94
C VAL A 229 -1.26 -5.60 -6.60
N LEU A 230 -0.05 -5.81 -7.13
CA LEU A 230 1.10 -4.91 -6.99
C LEU A 230 1.45 -4.34 -8.35
N ALA A 231 1.57 -3.03 -8.43
CA ALA A 231 2.11 -2.32 -9.57
C ALA A 231 3.35 -1.52 -9.17
N VAL A 232 4.32 -1.48 -10.06
CA VAL A 232 5.48 -0.58 -10.02
C VAL A 232 5.53 0.13 -11.35
N TRP A 233 5.46 1.43 -11.32
CA TRP A 233 5.62 2.29 -12.48
C TRP A 233 6.87 3.15 -12.30
N ARG A 234 7.50 3.52 -13.39
CA ARG A 234 8.68 4.38 -13.41
C ARG A 234 8.37 5.66 -14.16
N LYS A 235 8.78 6.80 -13.64
CA LYS A 235 8.85 8.03 -14.40
C LYS A 235 10.05 7.98 -15.35
N PRO A 236 9.87 8.12 -16.68
CA PRO A 236 10.99 8.11 -17.62
C PRO A 236 12.10 9.10 -17.23
N LEU A 237 13.33 8.76 -17.59
CA LEU A 237 14.39 9.75 -17.57
C LEU A 237 14.06 10.80 -18.64
N THR A 238 14.06 12.07 -18.28
CA THR A 238 13.86 13.14 -19.27
C THR A 238 14.96 13.01 -20.31
N THR A 239 14.60 12.65 -21.53
CA THR A 239 15.54 12.71 -22.65
C THR A 239 15.75 14.19 -22.95
N THR A 240 16.92 14.69 -22.64
CA THR A 240 17.41 16.02 -23.06
C THR A 240 17.58 16.07 -24.56
#